data_ce063941c667c9ec557842be4cbb1c99
#
_entry.id   ce063941c667c9ec557842be4cbb1c99
#
_cell.length_a   1.000
_cell.length_b   1.000
_cell.length_c   1.000
_cell.angle_alpha   90.00
_cell.angle_beta   90.00
_cell.angle_gamma   90.00
#
_symmetry.space_group_name_H-M   'P 1'
#
loop_
_entity.id
_entity.type
_entity.pdbx_description
1 polymer ?
#
loop_
_entity_poly.entity_id
_entity_poly.type
_entity_poly.pdbx_seq_one_letter_code
_entity_poly.pdbx_strand_id
1 'polypeptide(L)'
;MSLLSAKDLHASLGGKPVLKGLSFDIAAGEFVGLIGPNGAGKSTLLRTVLGFVPYQGNVTIAGHDAAAMSAKKRARHAAYLPQERDIAWPVSVETVVALGRLTHRPAFAAPDQADREIVERAMRRMEIDGFRDRPATELSGGEKARVLIARALAQNAPLLLADEPAAGLDPSHQITLMKTFSALAGEGHAVVASMHDLGLAARWCSRLILIDKGVIVADGPPRAVLTADRL
;
A
#
# COMPACT_ATOMS: atom_id res chain seq x y z
N MET A 1 -6.94 10.52 14.45
CA MET A 1 -5.67 9.96 14.97
C MET A 1 -4.78 9.66 13.75
N SER A 2 -3.50 10.08 13.77
CA SER A 2 -2.57 9.81 12.66
C SER A 2 -2.14 8.35 12.68
N LEU A 3 -2.25 7.65 11.54
CA LEU A 3 -1.78 6.28 11.35
C LEU A 3 -0.37 6.22 10.78
N LEU A 4 0.08 7.26 10.08
CA LEU A 4 1.45 7.43 9.63
C LEU A 4 1.84 8.89 9.81
N SER A 5 2.99 9.14 10.43
CA SER A 5 3.60 10.48 10.49
C SER A 5 5.06 10.39 10.12
N ALA A 6 5.53 11.30 9.30
CA ALA A 6 6.93 11.49 8.98
C ALA A 6 7.31 12.95 9.27
N LYS A 7 8.47 13.16 9.89
CA LYS A 7 9.01 14.49 10.19
C LYS A 7 10.47 14.54 9.77
N ASP A 8 10.78 15.50 8.90
CA ASP A 8 12.12 15.74 8.36
C ASP A 8 12.80 14.48 7.83
N LEU A 9 12.03 13.73 6.99
CA LEU A 9 12.44 12.41 6.49
C LEU A 9 13.43 12.56 5.35
N HIS A 10 14.63 12.04 5.54
CA HIS A 10 15.70 11.98 4.54
C HIS A 10 16.07 10.53 4.27
N ALA A 11 16.27 10.17 2.99
CA ALA A 11 16.75 8.85 2.59
C ALA A 11 17.60 8.92 1.34
N SER A 12 18.59 8.02 1.25
CA SER A 12 19.50 7.91 0.11
C SER A 12 19.50 6.48 -0.45
N LEU A 13 19.66 6.35 -1.76
CA LEU A 13 19.86 5.07 -2.43
C LEU A 13 21.18 5.11 -3.21
N GLY A 14 22.07 4.13 -2.95
CA GLY A 14 23.39 4.10 -3.57
C GLY A 14 24.19 5.39 -3.36
N GLY A 15 24.07 6.02 -2.19
CA GLY A 15 24.75 7.29 -1.84
C GLY A 15 24.11 8.55 -2.43
N LYS A 16 23.07 8.43 -3.26
CA LYS A 16 22.38 9.59 -3.83
C LYS A 16 21.15 9.95 -2.97
N PRO A 17 20.98 11.23 -2.54
CA PRO A 17 19.81 11.65 -1.78
C PRO A 17 18.55 11.59 -2.65
N VAL A 18 17.55 10.83 -2.19
CA VAL A 18 16.25 10.63 -2.87
C VAL A 18 15.14 11.35 -2.13
N LEU A 19 15.07 11.24 -0.80
CA LEU A 19 14.13 11.99 0.03
C LEU A 19 14.88 13.09 0.78
N LYS A 20 14.33 14.31 0.81
CA LYS A 20 15.02 15.52 1.22
C LYS A 20 14.16 16.33 2.20
N GLY A 21 13.97 15.83 3.42
CA GLY A 21 13.25 16.52 4.48
C GLY A 21 11.73 16.49 4.33
N LEU A 22 11.14 15.35 3.96
CA LEU A 22 9.69 15.22 3.82
C LEU A 22 9.02 15.21 5.20
N SER A 23 7.95 16.01 5.34
CA SER A 23 7.12 16.03 6.54
C SER A 23 5.65 15.95 6.15
N PHE A 24 4.92 14.96 6.68
CA PHE A 24 3.50 14.75 6.42
C PHE A 24 2.88 13.84 7.48
N ASP A 25 1.56 13.89 7.61
CA ASP A 25 0.76 13.03 8.47
C ASP A 25 -0.38 12.41 7.65
N ILE A 26 -0.69 11.14 7.87
CA ILE A 26 -1.83 10.44 7.27
C ILE A 26 -2.77 10.00 8.39
N ALA A 27 -4.00 10.45 8.34
CA ALA A 27 -5.02 10.10 9.33
C ALA A 27 -5.76 8.80 8.97
N ALA A 28 -6.39 8.20 9.97
CA ALA A 28 -7.38 7.15 9.76
C ALA A 28 -8.52 7.70 8.89
N GLY A 29 -9.01 6.90 7.94
CA GLY A 29 -10.07 7.28 7.03
C GLY A 29 -9.61 8.03 5.78
N GLU A 30 -8.31 8.27 5.59
CA GLU A 30 -7.79 8.89 4.38
C GLU A 30 -7.41 7.87 3.30
N PHE A 31 -7.82 8.15 2.06
CA PHE A 31 -7.23 7.56 0.88
C PHE A 31 -6.35 8.59 0.18
N VAL A 32 -5.04 8.46 0.34
CA VAL A 32 -4.03 9.42 -0.13
C VAL A 32 -3.34 8.89 -1.38
N GLY A 33 -3.36 9.68 -2.45
CA GLY A 33 -2.59 9.42 -3.66
C GLY A 33 -1.22 10.11 -3.60
N LEU A 34 -0.14 9.34 -3.73
CA LEU A 34 1.19 9.88 -3.97
C LEU A 34 1.37 10.05 -5.48
N ILE A 35 1.51 11.28 -5.94
CA ILE A 35 1.68 11.61 -7.35
C ILE A 35 3.02 12.33 -7.58
N GLY A 36 3.43 12.40 -8.84
CA GLY A 36 4.68 13.05 -9.25
C GLY A 36 5.40 12.24 -10.33
N PRO A 37 6.43 12.82 -10.96
CA PRO A 37 7.15 12.18 -12.06
C PRO A 37 7.86 10.88 -11.63
N ASN A 38 8.31 10.10 -12.63
CA ASN A 38 9.14 8.93 -12.38
C ASN A 38 10.46 9.37 -11.73
N GLY A 39 10.91 8.62 -10.72
CA GLY A 39 12.10 8.99 -9.97
C GLY A 39 11.92 10.08 -8.92
N ALA A 40 10.71 10.64 -8.73
CA ALA A 40 10.45 11.66 -7.71
C ALA A 40 10.64 11.18 -6.26
N GLY A 41 10.67 9.86 -6.02
CA GLY A 41 10.88 9.28 -4.69
C GLY A 41 9.65 8.59 -4.09
N LYS A 42 8.54 8.42 -4.84
CA LYS A 42 7.28 7.81 -4.35
C LYS A 42 7.49 6.41 -3.76
N SER A 43 8.03 5.47 -4.55
CA SER A 43 8.32 4.10 -4.08
C SER A 43 9.37 4.08 -2.97
N THR A 44 10.36 4.98 -3.05
CA THR A 44 11.37 5.13 -1.99
C THR A 44 10.71 5.58 -0.68
N LEU A 45 9.75 6.51 -0.73
CA LEU A 45 9.01 6.94 0.46
C LEU A 45 8.26 5.77 1.09
N LEU A 46 7.48 5.00 0.31
CA LEU A 46 6.75 3.84 0.82
C LEU A 46 7.68 2.80 1.46
N ARG A 47 8.81 2.53 0.83
CA ARG A 47 9.82 1.58 1.34
C ARG A 47 10.55 2.11 2.57
N THR A 48 10.79 3.41 2.63
CA THR A 48 11.47 4.07 3.76
C THR A 48 10.62 4.04 5.02
N VAL A 49 9.34 4.37 4.94
CA VAL A 49 8.45 4.34 6.12
C VAL A 49 8.26 2.93 6.66
N LEU A 50 8.45 1.91 5.82
CA LEU A 50 8.47 0.50 6.24
C LEU A 50 9.84 0.03 6.77
N GLY A 51 10.85 0.88 6.75
CA GLY A 51 12.20 0.55 7.20
C GLY A 51 12.98 -0.38 6.26
N PHE A 52 12.59 -0.48 4.98
CA PHE A 52 13.36 -1.20 3.96
C PHE A 52 14.52 -0.36 3.42
N VAL A 53 14.47 0.96 3.61
CA VAL A 53 15.54 1.89 3.26
C VAL A 53 15.96 2.62 4.52
N PRO A 54 17.26 2.70 4.84
CA PRO A 54 17.77 3.51 5.95
C PRO A 54 17.39 4.99 5.78
N TYR A 55 17.06 5.67 6.87
CA TYR A 55 16.62 7.05 6.84
C TYR A 55 17.08 7.85 8.05
N GLN A 56 17.02 9.17 7.93
CA GLN A 56 17.12 10.15 9.03
C GLN A 56 15.77 10.85 9.18
N GLY A 57 15.54 11.45 10.34
CA GLY A 57 14.25 12.02 10.71
C GLY A 57 13.41 11.07 11.58
N ASN A 58 12.15 11.38 11.75
CA ASN A 58 11.25 10.59 12.60
C ASN A 58 10.08 10.02 11.79
N VAL A 59 9.79 8.73 11.97
CA VAL A 59 8.62 8.06 11.38
C VAL A 59 7.86 7.35 12.49
N THR A 60 6.56 7.61 12.59
CA THR A 60 5.67 6.87 13.50
C THR A 60 4.58 6.17 12.70
N ILE A 61 4.27 4.92 13.08
CA ILE A 61 3.18 4.10 12.54
C ILE A 61 2.24 3.74 13.68
N ALA A 62 0.96 4.11 13.55
CA ALA A 62 -0.06 3.91 14.60
C ALA A 62 0.41 4.43 15.98
N GLY A 63 1.09 5.58 16.01
CA GLY A 63 1.61 6.21 17.22
C GLY A 63 2.89 5.60 17.79
N HIS A 64 3.47 4.58 17.15
CA HIS A 64 4.72 3.95 17.58
C HIS A 64 5.90 4.40 16.71
N ASP A 65 7.06 4.61 17.30
CA ASP A 65 8.29 4.87 16.56
C ASP A 65 8.64 3.68 15.65
N ALA A 66 8.66 3.93 14.33
CA ALA A 66 8.91 2.89 13.34
C ALA A 66 10.33 2.30 13.42
N ALA A 67 11.32 3.07 13.87
CA ALA A 67 12.69 2.60 14.03
C ALA A 67 12.83 1.58 15.17
N ALA A 68 12.02 1.74 16.23
CA ALA A 68 12.01 0.83 17.38
C ALA A 68 11.12 -0.41 17.18
N MET A 69 10.33 -0.47 16.08
CA MET A 69 9.43 -1.61 15.84
C MET A 69 10.18 -2.80 15.26
N SER A 70 9.90 -4.01 15.78
CA SER A 70 10.28 -5.24 15.08
C SER A 70 9.52 -5.36 13.75
N ALA A 71 10.08 -6.07 12.77
CA ALA A 71 9.43 -6.31 11.48
C ALA A 71 8.02 -6.92 11.65
N LYS A 72 7.85 -7.88 12.57
CA LYS A 72 6.55 -8.50 12.86
C LYS A 72 5.55 -7.49 13.43
N LYS A 73 5.98 -6.61 14.36
CA LYS A 73 5.12 -5.56 14.92
C LYS A 73 4.72 -4.55 13.84
N ARG A 74 5.68 -4.11 13.02
CA ARG A 74 5.43 -3.19 11.90
C ARG A 74 4.43 -3.77 10.90
N ALA A 75 4.59 -5.04 10.52
CA ALA A 75 3.68 -5.73 9.62
C ALA A 75 2.25 -5.91 10.17
N ARG A 76 2.03 -5.84 11.48
CA ARG A 76 0.67 -5.80 12.05
C ARG A 76 0.00 -4.44 11.91
N HIS A 77 0.77 -3.38 11.73
CA HIS A 77 0.25 -2.01 11.63
C HIS A 77 0.27 -1.45 10.21
N ALA A 78 1.13 -1.99 9.32
CA ALA A 78 1.25 -1.53 7.95
C ALA A 78 1.37 -2.73 6.98
N ALA A 79 0.43 -2.83 6.05
CA ALA A 79 0.49 -3.74 4.91
C ALA A 79 1.18 -3.05 3.74
N TYR A 80 1.92 -3.82 2.94
CA TYR A 80 2.60 -3.31 1.76
C TYR A 80 2.29 -4.14 0.52
N LEU A 81 1.86 -3.46 -0.53
CA LEU A 81 1.71 -4.01 -1.87
C LEU A 81 2.83 -3.43 -2.74
N PRO A 82 3.86 -4.21 -3.08
CA PRO A 82 4.94 -3.76 -3.96
C PRO A 82 4.48 -3.68 -5.42
N GLN A 83 5.23 -2.94 -6.22
CA GLN A 83 5.03 -2.84 -7.67
C GLN A 83 5.30 -4.19 -8.37
N GLU A 84 6.32 -4.93 -7.91
CA GLU A 84 6.67 -6.27 -8.41
C GLU A 84 5.59 -7.29 -8.01
N ARG A 85 5.19 -8.13 -8.98
CA ARG A 85 4.05 -9.04 -8.86
C ARG A 85 4.39 -10.50 -9.12
N ASP A 86 5.62 -10.87 -8.85
CA ASP A 86 6.07 -12.25 -9.05
C ASP A 86 5.56 -13.17 -7.95
N ILE A 87 4.96 -14.29 -8.39
CA ILE A 87 4.60 -15.41 -7.55
C ILE A 87 5.38 -16.61 -8.09
N ALA A 88 6.49 -16.95 -7.43
CA ALA A 88 7.43 -17.96 -7.91
C ALA A 88 7.02 -19.40 -7.59
N TRP A 89 6.06 -19.61 -6.68
CA TRP A 89 5.75 -20.92 -6.10
C TRP A 89 4.39 -21.41 -6.55
N PRO A 90 4.25 -22.68 -6.98
CA PRO A 90 2.97 -23.25 -7.47
C PRO A 90 2.03 -23.64 -6.32
N VAL A 91 1.81 -22.70 -5.39
CA VAL A 91 0.82 -22.86 -4.32
C VAL A 91 -0.54 -22.33 -4.77
N SER A 92 -1.62 -22.76 -4.14
CA SER A 92 -2.96 -22.29 -4.47
C SER A 92 -3.13 -20.80 -4.20
N VAL A 93 -4.05 -20.16 -4.93
CA VAL A 93 -4.43 -18.76 -4.72
C VAL A 93 -4.81 -18.50 -3.27
N GLU A 94 -5.63 -19.36 -2.67
CA GLU A 94 -6.01 -19.25 -1.26
C GLU A 94 -4.78 -19.24 -0.34
N THR A 95 -3.82 -20.12 -0.61
CA THR A 95 -2.57 -20.16 0.17
C THR A 95 -1.80 -18.85 0.07
N VAL A 96 -1.69 -18.26 -1.14
CA VAL A 96 -1.03 -16.95 -1.30
C VAL A 96 -1.73 -15.88 -0.48
N VAL A 97 -3.06 -15.82 -0.52
CA VAL A 97 -3.84 -14.83 0.25
C VAL A 97 -3.67 -15.06 1.76
N ALA A 98 -3.69 -16.33 2.20
CA ALA A 98 -3.52 -16.70 3.61
C ALA A 98 -2.14 -16.32 4.18
N LEU A 99 -1.10 -16.16 3.34
CA LEU A 99 0.20 -15.62 3.78
C LEU A 99 0.06 -14.23 4.43
N GLY A 100 -0.95 -13.45 4.07
CA GLY A 100 -1.26 -12.16 4.73
C GLY A 100 -1.51 -12.31 6.24
N ARG A 101 -1.96 -13.49 6.71
CA ARG A 101 -2.24 -13.75 8.14
C ARG A 101 -1.03 -14.15 8.97
N LEU A 102 0.12 -14.45 8.35
CA LEU A 102 1.29 -14.97 9.07
C LEU A 102 1.78 -14.06 10.21
N THR A 103 1.65 -12.75 10.06
CA THR A 103 2.11 -11.79 11.08
C THR A 103 1.25 -11.79 12.34
N HIS A 104 0.01 -12.27 12.27
CA HIS A 104 -0.96 -12.32 13.36
C HIS A 104 -0.92 -13.63 14.15
N ARG A 105 -0.26 -14.64 13.60
CA ARG A 105 -0.24 -15.99 14.17
C ARG A 105 1.09 -16.31 14.87
N PRO A 106 1.06 -17.20 15.87
CA PRO A 106 2.27 -17.85 16.36
C PRO A 106 2.94 -18.64 15.21
N ALA A 107 4.25 -18.85 15.30
CA ALA A 107 4.95 -19.68 14.34
C ALA A 107 4.35 -21.10 14.33
N PHE A 108 4.14 -21.64 13.14
CA PHE A 108 3.57 -22.98 12.91
C PHE A 108 2.10 -23.22 13.38
N ALA A 109 1.42 -22.21 13.90
CA ALA A 109 0.02 -22.35 14.24
C ALA A 109 -0.87 -22.49 12.98
N ALA A 110 -1.85 -23.36 13.00
CA ALA A 110 -2.86 -23.46 11.95
C ALA A 110 -3.74 -22.20 11.90
N PRO A 111 -4.34 -21.84 10.72
CA PRO A 111 -5.30 -20.76 10.64
C PRO A 111 -6.52 -21.05 11.52
N ASP A 112 -6.94 -20.09 12.33
CA ASP A 112 -8.18 -20.16 13.06
C ASP A 112 -9.38 -19.76 12.18
N GLN A 113 -10.58 -19.76 12.75
CA GLN A 113 -11.80 -19.39 12.03
C GLN A 113 -11.77 -17.91 11.60
N ALA A 114 -11.27 -17.01 12.45
CA ALA A 114 -11.19 -15.60 12.14
C ALA A 114 -10.21 -15.33 10.99
N ASP A 115 -9.07 -16.04 10.95
CA ASP A 115 -8.12 -15.95 9.84
C ASP A 115 -8.78 -16.38 8.51
N ARG A 116 -9.53 -17.49 8.52
CA ARG A 116 -10.24 -17.99 7.32
C ARG A 116 -11.27 -17.00 6.83
N GLU A 117 -12.06 -16.41 7.71
CA GLU A 117 -13.07 -15.39 7.35
C GLU A 117 -12.44 -14.13 6.76
N ILE A 118 -11.28 -13.71 7.26
CA ILE A 118 -10.54 -12.56 6.70
C ILE A 118 -10.01 -12.88 5.30
N VAL A 119 -9.42 -14.06 5.11
CA VAL A 119 -8.94 -14.53 3.80
C VAL A 119 -10.08 -14.58 2.79
N GLU A 120 -11.20 -15.19 3.15
CA GLU A 120 -12.36 -15.30 2.28
C GLU A 120 -12.93 -13.92 1.91
N ARG A 121 -13.06 -13.01 2.88
CA ARG A 121 -13.48 -11.63 2.62
C ARG A 121 -12.54 -10.90 1.67
N ALA A 122 -11.22 -11.07 1.83
CA ALA A 122 -10.23 -10.49 0.94
C ALA A 122 -10.33 -11.05 -0.48
N MET A 123 -10.54 -12.34 -0.63
CA MET A 123 -10.74 -13.00 -1.92
C MET A 123 -12.00 -12.48 -2.63
N ARG A 124 -13.13 -12.41 -1.93
CA ARG A 124 -14.38 -11.86 -2.47
C ARG A 124 -14.23 -10.40 -2.93
N ARG A 125 -13.56 -9.55 -2.13
CA ARG A 125 -13.33 -8.14 -2.50
C ARG A 125 -12.55 -7.98 -3.81
N MET A 126 -11.71 -8.95 -4.14
CA MET A 126 -10.90 -8.94 -5.36
C MET A 126 -11.45 -9.85 -6.47
N GLU A 127 -12.62 -10.43 -6.28
CA GLU A 127 -13.30 -11.30 -7.26
C GLU A 127 -12.41 -12.45 -7.74
N ILE A 128 -11.78 -13.15 -6.78
CA ILE A 128 -10.84 -14.26 -7.06
C ILE A 128 -11.27 -15.60 -6.48
N ASP A 129 -12.52 -15.71 -6.00
CA ASP A 129 -13.05 -16.95 -5.41
C ASP A 129 -13.09 -18.10 -6.44
N GLY A 130 -13.38 -17.78 -7.70
CA GLY A 130 -13.56 -18.78 -8.77
C GLY A 130 -12.28 -19.53 -9.14
N PHE A 131 -11.11 -19.11 -8.63
CA PHE A 131 -9.84 -19.82 -8.89
C PHE A 131 -9.02 -20.03 -7.61
N ARG A 132 -9.74 -20.23 -6.50
CA ARG A 132 -9.19 -20.46 -5.14
C ARG A 132 -8.10 -21.54 -5.13
N ASP A 133 -8.36 -22.67 -5.74
CA ASP A 133 -7.47 -23.84 -5.72
C ASP A 133 -6.44 -23.85 -6.85
N ARG A 134 -6.54 -22.90 -7.80
CA ARG A 134 -5.64 -22.82 -8.96
C ARG A 134 -4.23 -22.46 -8.52
N PRO A 135 -3.19 -23.10 -9.11
CA PRO A 135 -1.80 -22.70 -8.88
C PRO A 135 -1.56 -21.24 -9.25
N ALA A 136 -1.00 -20.47 -8.32
CA ALA A 136 -0.79 -19.03 -8.53
C ALA A 136 0.23 -18.69 -9.64
N THR A 137 1.06 -19.65 -10.02
CA THR A 137 1.98 -19.53 -11.15
C THR A 137 1.30 -19.52 -12.51
N GLU A 138 0.09 -20.12 -12.62
CA GLU A 138 -0.69 -20.23 -13.86
C GLU A 138 -1.60 -19.02 -14.13
N LEU A 139 -1.56 -18.02 -13.25
CA LEU A 139 -2.39 -16.83 -13.35
C LEU A 139 -1.83 -15.84 -14.39
N SER A 140 -2.72 -15.14 -15.09
CA SER A 140 -2.39 -13.95 -15.88
C SER A 140 -1.84 -12.82 -14.99
N GLY A 141 -1.20 -11.81 -15.57
CA GLY A 141 -0.66 -10.67 -14.83
C GLY A 141 -1.73 -9.92 -14.02
N GLY A 142 -2.92 -9.73 -14.58
CA GLY A 142 -4.05 -9.10 -13.89
C GLY A 142 -4.61 -9.95 -12.74
N GLU A 143 -4.72 -11.27 -12.93
CA GLU A 143 -5.12 -12.19 -11.87
C GLU A 143 -4.09 -12.22 -10.72
N LYS A 144 -2.78 -12.29 -11.05
CA LYS A 144 -1.70 -12.18 -10.05
C LYS A 144 -1.80 -10.89 -9.24
N ALA A 145 -2.03 -9.76 -9.91
CA ALA A 145 -2.22 -8.48 -9.24
C ALA A 145 -3.35 -8.55 -8.22
N ARG A 146 -4.54 -9.05 -8.59
CA ARG A 146 -5.68 -9.19 -7.70
C ARG A 146 -5.41 -10.10 -6.51
N VAL A 147 -4.70 -11.21 -6.72
CA VAL A 147 -4.28 -12.13 -5.65
C VAL A 147 -3.34 -11.47 -4.66
N LEU A 148 -2.34 -10.71 -5.14
CA LEU A 148 -1.41 -9.99 -4.26
C LEU A 148 -2.08 -8.84 -3.49
N ILE A 149 -3.05 -8.16 -4.12
CA ILE A 149 -3.90 -7.19 -3.43
C ILE A 149 -4.71 -7.87 -2.33
N ALA A 150 -5.37 -9.01 -2.64
CA ALA A 150 -6.12 -9.78 -1.64
C ALA A 150 -5.22 -10.23 -0.48
N ARG A 151 -3.97 -10.64 -0.75
CA ARG A 151 -2.99 -10.96 0.30
C ARG A 151 -2.70 -9.76 1.20
N ALA A 152 -2.54 -8.56 0.62
CA ALA A 152 -2.31 -7.34 1.40
C ALA A 152 -3.55 -6.98 2.24
N LEU A 153 -4.76 -7.14 1.68
CA LEU A 153 -6.01 -6.95 2.40
C LEU A 153 -6.19 -7.96 3.54
N ALA A 154 -5.82 -9.23 3.32
CA ALA A 154 -5.88 -10.26 4.33
C ALA A 154 -4.94 -10.00 5.51
N GLN A 155 -3.90 -9.18 5.36
CA GLN A 155 -3.07 -8.72 6.47
C GLN A 155 -3.87 -7.90 7.48
N ASN A 156 -4.95 -7.25 7.06
CA ASN A 156 -5.89 -6.49 7.90
C ASN A 156 -5.19 -5.46 8.80
N ALA A 157 -4.17 -4.79 8.24
CA ALA A 157 -3.44 -3.74 8.93
C ALA A 157 -4.19 -2.40 8.81
N PRO A 158 -4.14 -1.53 9.84
CA PRO A 158 -4.80 -0.22 9.79
C PRO A 158 -4.24 0.73 8.71
N LEU A 159 -3.00 0.52 8.26
CA LEU A 159 -2.36 1.27 7.19
C LEU A 159 -2.06 0.34 6.01
N LEU A 160 -2.50 0.70 4.81
CA LEU A 160 -2.14 0.03 3.56
C LEU A 160 -1.28 0.99 2.71
N LEU A 161 -0.08 0.55 2.39
CA LEU A 161 0.84 1.22 1.47
C LEU A 161 0.88 0.44 0.15
N ALA A 162 0.57 1.08 -0.97
CA ALA A 162 0.49 0.41 -2.26
C ALA A 162 1.33 1.13 -3.31
N ASP A 163 2.26 0.41 -3.92
CA ASP A 163 3.14 0.96 -4.95
C ASP A 163 2.62 0.59 -6.34
N GLU A 164 2.10 1.57 -7.08
CA GLU A 164 1.47 1.44 -8.39
C GLU A 164 0.43 0.30 -8.48
N PRO A 165 -0.56 0.27 -7.58
CA PRO A 165 -1.45 -0.88 -7.45
C PRO A 165 -2.33 -1.13 -8.68
N ALA A 166 -2.63 -0.10 -9.46
CA ALA A 166 -3.48 -0.16 -10.65
C ALA A 166 -2.71 -0.53 -11.94
N ALA A 167 -1.37 -0.54 -11.91
CA ALA A 167 -0.57 -0.85 -13.11
C ALA A 167 -0.89 -2.26 -13.62
N GLY A 168 -1.05 -2.41 -14.95
CA GLY A 168 -1.32 -3.70 -15.58
C GLY A 168 -2.69 -4.33 -15.29
N LEU A 169 -3.59 -3.63 -14.62
CA LEU A 169 -5.00 -3.98 -14.50
C LEU A 169 -5.78 -3.36 -15.67
N ASP A 170 -6.77 -4.09 -16.18
CA ASP A 170 -7.75 -3.50 -17.08
C ASP A 170 -8.64 -2.46 -16.37
N PRO A 171 -9.32 -1.58 -17.12
CA PRO A 171 -10.09 -0.47 -16.53
C PRO A 171 -11.17 -0.92 -15.54
N SER A 172 -11.80 -2.07 -15.73
CA SER A 172 -12.85 -2.56 -14.83
C SER A 172 -12.27 -2.97 -13.47
N HIS A 173 -11.15 -3.67 -13.49
CA HIS A 173 -10.43 -4.06 -12.29
C HIS A 173 -9.74 -2.88 -11.59
N GLN A 174 -9.30 -1.85 -12.34
CA GLN A 174 -8.83 -0.60 -11.73
C GLN A 174 -9.93 0.08 -10.91
N ILE A 175 -11.15 0.16 -11.45
CA ILE A 175 -12.31 0.73 -10.74
C ILE A 175 -12.64 -0.11 -9.50
N THR A 176 -12.67 -1.44 -9.61
CA THR A 176 -12.90 -2.35 -8.46
C THR A 176 -11.86 -2.13 -7.37
N LEU A 177 -10.57 -1.99 -7.73
CA LEU A 177 -9.50 -1.68 -6.80
C LEU A 177 -9.70 -0.33 -6.09
N MET A 178 -10.00 0.72 -6.85
CA MET A 178 -10.22 2.06 -6.28
C MET A 178 -11.43 2.08 -5.33
N LYS A 179 -12.53 1.40 -5.70
CA LYS A 179 -13.68 1.21 -4.81
C LYS A 179 -13.28 0.50 -3.51
N THR A 180 -12.48 -0.56 -3.61
CA THR A 180 -11.99 -1.31 -2.46
C THR A 180 -11.15 -0.43 -1.53
N PHE A 181 -10.22 0.37 -2.07
CA PHE A 181 -9.39 1.29 -1.28
C PHE A 181 -10.22 2.41 -0.64
N SER A 182 -11.17 2.96 -1.37
CA SER A 182 -12.11 3.96 -0.83
C SER A 182 -12.98 3.37 0.30
N ALA A 183 -13.46 2.13 0.14
CA ALA A 183 -14.23 1.45 1.19
C ALA A 183 -13.38 1.18 2.44
N LEU A 184 -12.12 0.75 2.29
CA LEU A 184 -11.20 0.58 3.42
C LEU A 184 -10.99 1.89 4.18
N ALA A 185 -10.81 3.00 3.47
CA ALA A 185 -10.72 4.31 4.09
C ALA A 185 -12.01 4.64 4.86
N GLY A 186 -13.19 4.40 4.26
CA GLY A 186 -14.48 4.55 4.94
C GLY A 186 -14.66 3.64 6.17
N GLU A 187 -13.98 2.50 6.23
CA GLU A 187 -13.93 1.59 7.38
C GLU A 187 -12.92 2.03 8.46
N GLY A 188 -12.24 3.18 8.27
CA GLY A 188 -11.30 3.74 9.24
C GLY A 188 -9.83 3.33 9.02
N HIS A 189 -9.49 2.61 7.96
CA HIS A 189 -8.11 2.38 7.56
C HIS A 189 -7.51 3.64 6.91
N ALA A 190 -6.19 3.72 6.84
CA ALA A 190 -5.51 4.66 5.95
C ALA A 190 -4.97 3.91 4.74
N VAL A 191 -5.16 4.46 3.55
CA VAL A 191 -4.60 3.93 2.31
C VAL A 191 -3.70 4.98 1.68
N VAL A 192 -2.46 4.62 1.37
CA VAL A 192 -1.51 5.47 0.64
C VAL A 192 -1.09 4.72 -0.62
N ALA A 193 -1.42 5.24 -1.79
CA ALA A 193 -1.09 4.59 -3.05
C ALA A 193 -0.29 5.51 -3.97
N SER A 194 0.85 5.03 -4.49
CA SER A 194 1.50 5.73 -5.58
C SER A 194 0.69 5.55 -6.86
N MET A 195 0.45 6.66 -7.58
CA MET A 195 -0.43 6.67 -8.74
C MET A 195 0.18 7.43 -9.90
N HIS A 196 -0.01 6.90 -11.13
CA HIS A 196 0.34 7.58 -12.37
C HIS A 196 -0.88 8.18 -13.06
N ASP A 197 -2.04 7.52 -12.93
CA ASP A 197 -3.29 8.02 -13.52
C ASP A 197 -3.87 9.11 -12.62
N LEU A 198 -3.73 10.36 -13.07
CA LEU A 198 -4.24 11.54 -12.36
C LEU A 198 -5.77 11.59 -12.33
N GLY A 199 -6.43 10.99 -13.33
CA GLY A 199 -7.90 10.91 -13.37
C GLY A 199 -8.43 9.98 -12.28
N LEU A 200 -7.82 8.80 -12.11
CA LEU A 200 -8.14 7.91 -11.00
C LEU A 200 -7.81 8.56 -9.65
N ALA A 201 -6.65 9.21 -9.53
CA ALA A 201 -6.25 9.90 -8.30
C ALA A 201 -7.24 11.01 -7.93
N ALA A 202 -7.62 11.86 -8.90
CA ALA A 202 -8.57 12.96 -8.69
C ALA A 202 -9.97 12.48 -8.28
N ARG A 203 -10.38 11.32 -8.81
CA ARG A 203 -11.74 10.78 -8.58
C ARG A 203 -11.88 10.05 -7.25
N TRP A 204 -10.85 9.34 -6.81
CA TRP A 204 -10.96 8.38 -5.71
C TRP A 204 -10.20 8.77 -4.44
N CYS A 205 -9.11 9.53 -4.55
CA CYS A 205 -8.35 9.95 -3.38
C CYS A 205 -9.03 11.12 -2.68
N SER A 206 -9.08 11.08 -1.36
CA SER A 206 -9.52 12.21 -0.54
C SER A 206 -8.47 13.32 -0.48
N ARG A 207 -7.19 12.97 -0.68
CA ARG A 207 -6.03 13.85 -0.58
C ARG A 207 -4.93 13.38 -1.53
N LEU A 208 -4.17 14.32 -2.07
CA LEU A 208 -3.00 14.06 -2.90
C LEU A 208 -1.77 14.69 -2.27
N ILE A 209 -0.65 13.98 -2.33
CA ILE A 209 0.67 14.50 -2.03
C ILE A 209 1.49 14.44 -3.31
N LEU A 210 1.85 15.61 -3.82
CA LEU A 210 2.70 15.75 -5.00
C LEU A 210 4.18 15.79 -4.56
N ILE A 211 4.95 14.82 -5.04
CA ILE A 211 6.39 14.74 -4.78
C ILE A 211 7.14 15.03 -6.07
N ASP A 212 8.10 15.94 -6.03
CA ASP A 212 9.06 16.16 -7.11
C ASP A 212 10.47 16.25 -6.53
N LYS A 213 11.43 15.60 -7.17
CA LYS A 213 12.87 15.59 -6.82
C LYS A 213 13.16 15.36 -5.32
N GLY A 214 12.31 14.56 -4.67
CA GLY A 214 12.44 14.17 -3.27
C GLY A 214 11.90 15.16 -2.25
N VAL A 215 11.12 16.15 -2.66
CA VAL A 215 10.42 17.09 -1.76
C VAL A 215 8.91 17.06 -2.01
N ILE A 216 8.11 17.40 -1.00
CA ILE A 216 6.67 17.62 -1.18
C ILE A 216 6.47 19.01 -1.76
N VAL A 217 5.87 19.07 -2.97
CA VAL A 217 5.58 20.31 -3.68
C VAL A 217 4.18 20.82 -3.37
N ALA A 218 3.22 19.89 -3.18
CA ALA A 218 1.87 20.22 -2.80
C ALA A 218 1.24 19.07 -2.00
N ASP A 219 0.35 19.41 -1.10
CA ASP A 219 -0.38 18.49 -0.24
C ASP A 219 -1.79 19.06 0.03
N GLY A 220 -2.82 18.29 -0.25
CA GLY A 220 -4.20 18.72 -0.04
C GLY A 220 -5.23 17.96 -0.89
N PRO A 221 -6.47 18.45 -0.92
CA PRO A 221 -7.51 17.84 -1.74
C PRO A 221 -7.14 17.91 -3.24
N PRO A 222 -7.60 16.95 -4.07
CA PRO A 222 -7.21 16.84 -5.48
C PRO A 222 -7.31 18.16 -6.26
N ARG A 223 -8.37 18.93 -6.06
CA ARG A 223 -8.59 20.23 -6.75
C ARG A 223 -7.53 21.28 -6.40
N ALA A 224 -6.95 21.23 -5.20
CA ALA A 224 -5.90 22.16 -4.78
C ALA A 224 -4.51 21.74 -5.26
N VAL A 225 -4.30 20.45 -5.52
CA VAL A 225 -3.00 19.91 -5.94
C VAL A 225 -2.87 19.85 -7.46
N LEU A 226 -3.92 19.41 -8.17
CA LEU A 226 -3.95 19.27 -9.63
C LEU A 226 -4.33 20.60 -10.28
N THR A 227 -3.37 21.51 -10.38
CA THR A 227 -3.52 22.80 -11.07
C THR A 227 -2.66 22.83 -12.33
N ALA A 228 -3.08 23.64 -13.34
CA ALA A 228 -2.34 23.74 -14.61
C ALA A 228 -0.88 24.16 -14.44
N ASP A 229 -0.59 24.97 -13.42
CA ASP A 229 0.79 25.45 -13.14
C ASP A 229 1.69 24.38 -12.51
N ARG A 230 1.15 23.23 -12.10
CA ARG A 230 1.89 22.14 -11.43
C ARG A 230 1.98 20.86 -12.24
N LEU A 231 1.20 20.76 -13.31
CA LEU A 231 1.16 19.61 -14.24
C LEU A 231 1.80 19.96 -15.58
#